data_703434664a628b6c99f7664257ac92d3
#
_entry.id   703434664a628b6c99f7664257ac92d3
#
_cell.length_a   1.000
_cell.length_b   1.000
_cell.length_c   1.000
_cell.angle_alpha   90.00
_cell.angle_beta   90.00
_cell.angle_gamma   90.00
#
_symmetry.space_group_name_H-M   'P 1'
#
loop_
_entity.id
_entity.type
_entity.pdbx_description
1 polymer ?
#
loop_
_entity_poly.entity_id
_entity_poly.type
_entity_poly.pdbx_seq_one_letter_code
_entity_poly.pdbx_strand_id
1 'polypeptide(L)'
;MRIMLAFLLAPALGANAARAQVDADPVSLITAIYKTYEGTEPGLPHVYSRRLQALIDRDEKETPEGMVGRIDWDVIVDGQDWQLSELKIALVSQTPIRAEVRATFKNFGDPNDMLFELVREDGGWRIDDIQKALKPRWTMSKILTDAPDAFPDAEPGDTPRSKP
;
A
#
# COMPACT_ATOMS: atom_id res chain seq x y z
N MET A 1 54.86 24.38 -1.57
CA MET A 1 53.48 24.88 -1.74
C MET A 1 52.57 23.65 -1.65
N ARG A 2 51.97 23.41 -0.48
CA ARG A 2 51.09 22.24 -0.22
C ARG A 2 49.66 22.66 -0.41
N ILE A 3 49.00 22.12 -1.45
CA ILE A 3 47.57 22.32 -1.70
C ILE A 3 46.81 21.32 -0.82
N MET A 4 46.13 21.85 0.21
CA MET A 4 45.15 21.07 0.98
C MET A 4 43.85 20.98 0.18
N LEU A 5 43.51 19.75 -0.24
CA LEU A 5 42.23 19.43 -0.83
C LEU A 5 41.22 19.24 0.31
N ALA A 6 40.33 20.21 0.52
CA ALA A 6 39.24 20.07 1.48
C ALA A 6 38.12 19.22 0.83
N PHE A 7 37.93 18.01 1.35
CA PHE A 7 36.77 17.18 1.01
C PHE A 7 35.54 17.79 1.73
N LEU A 8 34.64 18.39 0.96
CA LEU A 8 33.32 18.79 1.45
C LEU A 8 32.46 17.52 1.58
N LEU A 9 32.29 17.08 2.82
CA LEU A 9 31.31 16.05 3.18
C LEU A 9 29.94 16.74 3.17
N ALA A 10 29.14 16.54 2.12
CA ALA A 10 27.76 17.02 2.06
C ALA A 10 26.85 16.13 2.94
N PRO A 11 25.90 16.71 3.69
CA PRO A 11 25.22 15.99 4.77
C PRO A 11 24.12 15.04 4.24
N ALA A 12 24.18 13.79 4.68
CA ALA A 12 23.10 12.80 4.56
C ALA A 12 21.91 13.07 5.54
N LEU A 13 21.70 14.30 5.95
CA LEU A 13 20.69 14.71 6.94
C LEU A 13 19.25 14.78 6.37
N GLY A 14 19.09 14.97 5.04
CA GLY A 14 17.77 15.16 4.44
C GLY A 14 16.94 13.87 4.32
N ALA A 15 17.57 12.74 3.98
CA ALA A 15 16.88 11.47 3.78
C ALA A 15 16.35 10.86 5.10
N ASN A 16 17.08 11.03 6.20
CA ASN A 16 16.64 10.53 7.52
C ASN A 16 15.46 11.33 8.08
N ALA A 17 15.42 12.64 7.85
CA ALA A 17 14.30 13.48 8.31
C ALA A 17 13.02 13.19 7.53
N ALA A 18 13.10 12.99 6.20
CA ALA A 18 11.97 12.63 5.37
C ALA A 18 11.39 11.26 5.75
N ARG A 19 12.25 10.26 6.00
CA ARG A 19 11.84 8.93 6.47
C ARG A 19 11.20 8.98 7.86
N ALA A 20 11.76 9.74 8.79
CA ALA A 20 11.19 9.94 10.13
C ALA A 20 9.80 10.59 10.07
N GLN A 21 9.53 11.45 9.09
CA GLN A 21 8.22 12.07 8.92
C GLN A 21 7.19 11.09 8.30
N VAL A 22 7.60 10.26 7.34
CA VAL A 22 6.77 9.19 6.77
C VAL A 22 6.40 8.17 7.86
N ASP A 23 7.33 7.82 8.74
CA ASP A 23 7.07 6.89 9.85
C ASP A 23 6.19 7.53 10.97
N ALA A 24 6.17 8.85 11.09
CA ALA A 24 5.47 9.55 12.17
C ALA A 24 4.00 9.86 11.87
N ASP A 25 3.63 10.05 10.60
CA ASP A 25 2.30 10.47 10.18
C ASP A 25 1.67 9.46 9.19
N PRO A 26 0.45 8.95 9.49
CA PRO A 26 -0.18 7.93 8.65
C PRO A 26 -0.53 8.44 7.24
N VAL A 27 -0.90 9.72 7.09
CA VAL A 27 -1.20 10.33 5.78
C VAL A 27 0.07 10.46 4.95
N SER A 28 1.19 10.81 5.59
CA SER A 28 2.50 10.89 4.94
C SER A 28 2.96 9.54 4.39
N LEU A 29 2.71 8.43 5.09
CA LEU A 29 3.00 7.08 4.59
C LEU A 29 2.23 6.79 3.31
N ILE A 30 0.91 6.97 3.32
CA ILE A 30 0.08 6.70 2.13
C ILE A 30 0.43 7.64 0.99
N THR A 31 0.70 8.92 1.28
CA THR A 31 1.16 9.90 0.27
C THR A 31 2.48 9.46 -0.37
N ALA A 32 3.43 8.98 0.43
CA ALA A 32 4.72 8.50 -0.07
C ALA A 32 4.56 7.26 -0.96
N ILE A 33 3.64 6.34 -0.62
CA ILE A 33 3.32 5.18 -1.45
C ILE A 33 2.77 5.64 -2.81
N TYR A 34 1.76 6.51 -2.85
CA TYR A 34 1.20 6.97 -4.14
C TYR A 34 2.20 7.76 -4.99
N LYS A 35 3.17 8.45 -4.40
CA LYS A 35 4.25 9.13 -5.14
C LYS A 35 5.13 8.16 -5.94
N THR A 36 5.25 6.90 -5.51
CA THR A 36 6.01 5.91 -6.29
C THR A 36 5.35 5.58 -7.63
N TYR A 37 4.04 5.82 -7.76
CA TYR A 37 3.29 5.64 -9.02
C TYR A 37 3.39 6.83 -9.98
N GLU A 38 3.92 7.97 -9.54
CA GLU A 38 4.15 9.16 -10.39
C GLU A 38 5.49 9.11 -11.13
N GLY A 39 6.39 8.20 -10.73
CA GLY A 39 7.74 8.10 -11.26
C GLY A 39 8.23 6.67 -11.41
N THR A 40 9.53 6.54 -11.69
CA THR A 40 10.23 5.26 -11.79
C THR A 40 10.87 4.83 -10.45
N GLU A 41 10.45 5.45 -9.36
CA GLU A 41 10.98 5.17 -8.03
C GLU A 41 10.59 3.75 -7.57
N PRO A 42 11.51 3.00 -6.98
CA PRO A 42 11.18 1.70 -6.40
C PRO A 42 10.18 1.87 -5.25
N GLY A 43 9.28 0.91 -5.09
CA GLY A 43 8.32 0.91 -3.98
C GLY A 43 9.00 1.02 -2.61
N LEU A 44 8.28 1.54 -1.63
CA LEU A 44 8.80 1.68 -0.27
C LEU A 44 8.92 0.30 0.39
N PRO A 45 10.07 -0.06 0.98
CA PRO A 45 10.22 -1.31 1.71
C PRO A 45 9.45 -1.27 3.05
N HIS A 46 8.96 -2.41 3.49
CA HIS A 46 8.37 -2.60 4.82
C HIS A 46 7.16 -1.71 5.13
N VAL A 47 6.27 -1.52 4.15
CA VAL A 47 5.04 -0.72 4.34
C VAL A 47 3.93 -1.49 5.07
N TYR A 48 3.96 -2.82 5.04
CA TYR A 48 2.94 -3.67 5.65
C TYR A 48 3.26 -3.98 7.12
N SER A 49 2.20 -4.19 7.92
CA SER A 49 2.31 -4.71 9.28
C SER A 49 2.86 -6.14 9.27
N ARG A 50 3.43 -6.60 10.39
CA ARG A 50 3.86 -8.00 10.53
C ARG A 50 2.72 -8.99 10.25
N ARG A 51 1.50 -8.63 10.65
CA ARG A 51 0.31 -9.46 10.41
C ARG A 51 0.00 -9.57 8.92
N LEU A 52 -0.11 -8.44 8.24
CA LEU A 52 -0.46 -8.45 6.81
C LEU A 52 0.67 -9.06 5.97
N GLN A 53 1.93 -8.75 6.29
CA GLN A 53 3.08 -9.35 5.62
C GLN A 53 3.09 -10.88 5.77
N ALA A 54 2.78 -11.41 6.96
CA ALA A 54 2.70 -12.86 7.16
C ALA A 54 1.59 -13.53 6.33
N LEU A 55 0.49 -12.83 6.02
CA LEU A 55 -0.54 -13.33 5.10
C LEU A 55 -0.03 -13.35 3.66
N ILE A 56 0.67 -12.31 3.23
CA ILE A 56 1.31 -12.21 1.90
C ILE A 56 2.34 -13.33 1.74
N ASP A 57 3.26 -13.47 2.69
CA ASP A 57 4.32 -14.49 2.67
C ASP A 57 3.74 -15.92 2.64
N ARG A 58 2.60 -16.12 3.32
CA ARG A 58 1.91 -17.40 3.29
C ARG A 58 1.30 -17.67 1.92
N ASP A 59 0.64 -16.70 1.32
CA ASP A 59 0.05 -16.82 -0.02
C ASP A 59 1.14 -17.13 -1.05
N GLU A 60 2.26 -16.43 -1.02
CA GLU A 60 3.41 -16.70 -1.87
C GLU A 60 3.94 -18.13 -1.69
N LYS A 61 4.07 -18.58 -0.46
CA LYS A 61 4.56 -19.94 -0.14
C LYS A 61 3.59 -21.03 -0.58
N GLU A 62 2.28 -20.80 -0.50
CA GLU A 62 1.23 -21.76 -0.89
C GLU A 62 1.01 -21.77 -2.41
N THR A 63 1.43 -20.72 -3.12
CA THR A 63 1.29 -20.59 -4.57
C THR A 63 2.29 -21.52 -5.27
N PRO A 64 1.83 -22.44 -6.14
CA PRO A 64 2.74 -23.30 -6.90
C PRO A 64 3.64 -22.52 -7.85
N GLU A 65 4.84 -23.03 -8.11
CA GLU A 65 5.77 -22.41 -9.05
C GLU A 65 5.13 -22.17 -10.42
N GLY A 66 5.27 -20.96 -10.95
CA GLY A 66 4.69 -20.54 -12.23
C GLY A 66 3.20 -20.19 -12.18
N MET A 67 2.59 -20.22 -11.00
CA MET A 67 1.21 -19.77 -10.79
C MET A 67 1.19 -18.38 -10.15
N VAL A 68 0.04 -17.71 -10.24
CA VAL A 68 -0.23 -16.44 -9.57
C VAL A 68 -0.95 -16.72 -8.25
N GLY A 69 -0.64 -15.95 -7.20
CA GLY A 69 -1.29 -16.04 -5.91
C GLY A 69 -2.76 -15.60 -5.92
N ARG A 70 -3.36 -15.46 -4.75
CA ARG A 70 -4.77 -15.06 -4.58
C ARG A 70 -5.06 -13.63 -5.07
N ILE A 71 -4.01 -12.81 -5.13
CA ILE A 71 -4.08 -11.42 -5.62
C ILE A 71 -3.16 -11.31 -6.83
N ASP A 72 -3.72 -11.03 -8.00
CA ASP A 72 -3.02 -10.90 -9.29
C ASP A 72 -3.02 -9.46 -9.83
N TRP A 73 -3.37 -8.49 -9.00
CA TRP A 73 -3.36 -7.06 -9.32
C TRP A 73 -2.70 -6.25 -8.21
N ASP A 74 -2.33 -5.01 -8.53
CA ASP A 74 -1.84 -4.07 -7.53
C ASP A 74 -3.01 -3.48 -6.72
N VAL A 75 -3.06 -3.82 -5.43
CA VAL A 75 -4.11 -3.43 -4.49
C VAL A 75 -4.09 -1.94 -4.14
N ILE A 76 -3.01 -1.21 -4.41
CA ILE A 76 -2.91 0.23 -4.13
C ILE A 76 -3.68 1.03 -5.18
N VAL A 77 -3.58 0.62 -6.44
CA VAL A 77 -4.20 1.31 -7.59
C VAL A 77 -5.42 0.56 -8.14
N ASP A 78 -5.76 -0.60 -7.56
CA ASP A 78 -6.86 -1.48 -7.96
C ASP A 78 -6.79 -1.86 -9.44
N GLY A 79 -5.61 -2.30 -9.90
CA GLY A 79 -5.40 -2.67 -11.28
C GLY A 79 -4.02 -3.23 -11.57
N GLN A 80 -3.83 -3.82 -12.76
CA GLN A 80 -2.52 -4.29 -13.23
C GLN A 80 -1.69 -3.17 -13.85
N ASP A 81 -2.38 -2.16 -14.41
CA ASP A 81 -1.80 -0.94 -14.96
C ASP A 81 -2.41 0.28 -14.29
N TRP A 82 -1.76 1.44 -14.40
CA TRP A 82 -2.27 2.65 -13.80
C TRP A 82 -2.04 3.91 -14.64
N GLN A 83 -3.05 4.78 -14.60
CA GLN A 83 -2.98 6.17 -15.01
C GLN A 83 -3.79 6.99 -14.00
N LEU A 84 -3.12 7.40 -12.93
CA LEU A 84 -3.77 8.05 -11.80
C LEU A 84 -4.05 9.52 -12.07
N SER A 85 -5.24 9.95 -11.64
CA SER A 85 -5.65 11.36 -11.66
C SER A 85 -6.58 11.67 -10.48
N GLU A 86 -6.72 12.94 -10.14
CA GLU A 86 -7.60 13.45 -9.08
C GLU A 86 -7.34 12.81 -7.70
N LEU A 87 -6.10 12.40 -7.41
CA LEU A 87 -5.73 11.78 -6.15
C LEU A 87 -5.97 12.72 -4.97
N LYS A 88 -6.70 12.23 -3.96
CA LYS A 88 -6.93 12.89 -2.67
C LYS A 88 -6.71 11.88 -1.56
N ILE A 89 -5.89 12.26 -0.58
CA ILE A 89 -5.57 11.42 0.58
C ILE A 89 -6.01 12.17 1.84
N ALA A 90 -6.78 11.51 2.70
CA ALA A 90 -7.34 12.12 3.90
C ALA A 90 -7.29 11.17 5.09
N LEU A 91 -6.98 11.70 6.27
CA LEU A 91 -7.14 10.98 7.53
C LEU A 91 -8.63 10.81 7.83
N VAL A 92 -9.06 9.59 8.10
CA VAL A 92 -10.43 9.26 8.51
C VAL A 92 -10.52 9.21 10.03
N SER A 93 -9.61 8.46 10.66
CA SER A 93 -9.56 8.31 12.10
C SER A 93 -8.13 8.05 12.57
N GLN A 94 -7.81 8.40 13.82
CA GLN A 94 -6.52 8.11 14.42
C GLN A 94 -6.62 7.97 15.93
N THR A 95 -5.93 6.96 16.44
CA THR A 95 -5.57 6.75 17.84
C THR A 95 -4.05 6.68 17.97
N PRO A 96 -3.46 6.56 19.16
CA PRO A 96 -2.02 6.41 19.30
C PRO A 96 -1.41 5.18 18.59
N ILE A 97 -2.22 4.14 18.33
CA ILE A 97 -1.75 2.85 17.79
C ILE A 97 -2.46 2.39 16.52
N ARG A 98 -3.54 3.04 16.10
CA ARG A 98 -4.29 2.73 14.88
C ARG A 98 -4.68 4.01 14.15
N ALA A 99 -4.74 3.92 12.82
CA ALA A 99 -5.27 4.99 12.00
C ALA A 99 -5.99 4.41 10.78
N GLU A 100 -6.91 5.19 10.22
CA GLU A 100 -7.54 4.93 8.94
C GLU A 100 -7.25 6.11 8.02
N VAL A 101 -6.74 5.81 6.83
CA VAL A 101 -6.46 6.80 5.78
C VAL A 101 -7.22 6.40 4.53
N ARG A 102 -7.92 7.35 3.93
CA ARG A 102 -8.69 7.16 2.70
C ARG A 102 -7.97 7.80 1.54
N ALA A 103 -7.82 7.07 0.44
CA ALA A 103 -7.36 7.60 -0.83
C ALA A 103 -8.47 7.45 -1.87
N THR A 104 -8.87 8.57 -2.50
CA THR A 104 -9.78 8.57 -3.64
C THR A 104 -9.04 9.08 -4.87
N PHE A 105 -9.22 8.42 -5.99
CA PHE A 105 -8.56 8.76 -7.26
C PHE A 105 -9.34 8.21 -8.44
N LYS A 106 -8.93 8.59 -9.64
CA LYS A 106 -9.34 7.90 -10.88
C LYS A 106 -8.16 7.11 -11.42
N ASN A 107 -8.41 5.87 -11.82
CA ASN A 107 -7.45 5.06 -12.57
C ASN A 107 -8.01 4.84 -13.99
N PHE A 108 -7.31 5.31 -15.02
CA PHE A 108 -7.82 5.38 -16.41
C PHE A 108 -9.20 6.06 -16.54
N GLY A 109 -9.53 6.98 -15.65
CA GLY A 109 -10.82 7.68 -15.60
C GLY A 109 -11.85 7.04 -14.69
N ASP A 110 -11.71 5.78 -14.32
CA ASP A 110 -12.62 5.07 -13.42
C ASP A 110 -12.37 5.45 -11.95
N PRO A 111 -13.44 5.77 -11.19
CA PRO A 111 -13.29 6.18 -9.80
C PRO A 111 -12.89 5.02 -8.90
N ASN A 112 -11.96 5.29 -7.99
CA ASN A 112 -11.52 4.38 -6.95
C ASN A 112 -11.59 5.05 -5.58
N ASP A 113 -11.86 4.25 -4.56
CA ASP A 113 -11.98 4.66 -3.16
C ASP A 113 -11.38 3.56 -2.28
N MET A 114 -10.18 3.82 -1.79
CA MET A 114 -9.38 2.88 -1.03
C MET A 114 -9.30 3.33 0.43
N LEU A 115 -9.56 2.41 1.35
CA LEU A 115 -9.38 2.61 2.79
C LEU A 115 -8.18 1.79 3.26
N PHE A 116 -7.23 2.46 3.88
CA PHE A 116 -6.03 1.87 4.47
C PHE A 116 -6.18 1.84 5.98
N GLU A 117 -6.24 0.65 6.55
CA GLU A 117 -6.14 0.46 7.99
C GLU A 117 -4.66 0.38 8.37
N LEU A 118 -4.24 1.21 9.32
CA LEU A 118 -2.85 1.28 9.75
C LEU A 118 -2.71 0.95 11.23
N VAL A 119 -1.59 0.34 11.55
CA VAL A 119 -1.16 0.04 12.92
C VAL A 119 0.22 0.63 13.17
N ARG A 120 0.50 1.00 14.41
CA ARG A 120 1.82 1.49 14.80
C ARG A 120 2.68 0.34 15.25
N GLU A 121 3.78 0.08 14.52
CA GLU A 121 4.79 -0.94 14.82
C GLU A 121 6.19 -0.36 14.72
N ASP A 122 7.06 -0.71 15.67
CA ASP A 122 8.47 -0.30 15.70
C ASP A 122 8.67 1.22 15.56
N GLY A 123 7.73 2.00 16.13
CA GLY A 123 7.76 3.46 16.11
C GLY A 123 7.22 4.12 14.85
N GLY A 124 6.85 3.35 13.80
CA GLY A 124 6.28 3.85 12.55
C GLY A 124 4.88 3.32 12.26
N TRP A 125 4.20 3.93 11.29
CA TRP A 125 2.94 3.42 10.78
C TRP A 125 3.18 2.32 9.74
N ARG A 126 2.30 1.29 9.75
CA ARG A 126 2.31 0.17 8.79
C ARG A 126 0.89 -0.12 8.35
N ILE A 127 0.70 -0.49 7.10
CA ILE A 127 -0.60 -0.91 6.56
C ILE A 127 -0.95 -2.29 7.15
N ASP A 128 -2.05 -2.36 7.87
CA ASP A 128 -2.57 -3.59 8.47
C ASP A 128 -3.64 -4.24 7.61
N ASP A 129 -4.39 -3.45 6.84
CA ASP A 129 -5.30 -3.94 5.79
C ASP A 129 -5.55 -2.88 4.73
N ILE A 130 -6.05 -3.32 3.56
CA ILE A 130 -6.50 -2.46 2.47
C ILE A 130 -7.89 -2.93 2.04
N GLN A 131 -8.79 -1.97 1.87
CA GLN A 131 -10.16 -2.22 1.43
C GLN A 131 -10.52 -1.31 0.27
N LYS A 132 -11.22 -1.86 -0.73
CA LYS A 132 -11.91 -1.06 -1.74
C LYS A 132 -13.33 -0.78 -1.28
N ALA A 133 -13.69 0.49 -1.15
CA ALA A 133 -14.99 0.92 -0.66
C ALA A 133 -16.04 1.00 -1.78
N LEU A 134 -15.64 1.22 -3.04
CA LEU A 134 -16.54 1.21 -4.21
C LEU A 134 -16.71 -0.21 -4.76
N LYS A 135 -17.88 -0.47 -5.36
CA LYS A 135 -18.16 -1.76 -6.00
C LYS A 135 -17.28 -2.01 -7.24
N PRO A 136 -16.85 -3.24 -7.48
CA PRO A 136 -16.91 -4.38 -6.56
C PRO A 136 -15.99 -4.16 -5.35
N ARG A 137 -16.54 -4.31 -4.14
CA ARG A 137 -15.80 -4.15 -2.89
C ARG A 137 -14.98 -5.39 -2.58
N TRP A 138 -13.83 -5.18 -1.94
CA TRP A 138 -12.99 -6.26 -1.44
C TRP A 138 -12.15 -5.82 -0.25
N THR A 139 -11.59 -6.81 0.47
CA THR A 139 -10.67 -6.60 1.59
C THR A 139 -9.46 -7.52 1.41
N MET A 140 -8.26 -6.97 1.42
CA MET A 140 -7.02 -7.68 1.12
C MET A 140 -6.79 -8.89 2.04
N SER A 141 -6.87 -8.69 3.36
CA SER A 141 -6.65 -9.79 4.32
C SER A 141 -7.68 -10.92 4.17
N LYS A 142 -8.91 -10.59 3.79
CA LYS A 142 -9.97 -11.58 3.54
C LYS A 142 -9.70 -12.40 2.28
N ILE A 143 -9.21 -11.77 1.20
CA ILE A 143 -8.77 -12.48 0.00
C ILE A 143 -7.64 -13.44 0.35
N LEU A 144 -6.60 -12.95 1.04
CA LEU A 144 -5.45 -13.76 1.44
C LEU A 144 -5.78 -14.91 2.41
N THR A 145 -6.97 -14.90 3.02
CA THR A 145 -7.45 -15.95 3.93
C THR A 145 -8.62 -16.76 3.38
N ASP A 146 -8.98 -16.58 2.09
CA ASP A 146 -10.14 -17.23 1.46
C ASP A 146 -11.44 -17.02 2.24
N ALA A 147 -11.59 -15.86 2.90
CA ALA A 147 -12.79 -15.56 3.67
C ALA A 147 -14.01 -15.43 2.74
N PRO A 148 -15.17 -16.00 3.09
CA PRO A 148 -16.35 -16.02 2.21
C PRO A 148 -16.91 -14.64 1.91
N ASP A 149 -16.58 -13.63 2.73
CA ASP A 149 -16.98 -12.23 2.55
C ASP A 149 -15.82 -11.34 2.03
N ALA A 150 -14.82 -11.94 1.39
CA ALA A 150 -13.72 -11.20 0.77
C ALA A 150 -14.22 -10.24 -0.32
N PHE A 151 -15.24 -10.67 -1.06
CA PHE A 151 -15.92 -9.91 -2.11
C PHE A 151 -17.43 -9.82 -1.80
N PRO A 152 -17.85 -8.89 -0.95
CA PRO A 152 -19.23 -8.86 -0.44
C PRO A 152 -20.28 -8.51 -1.50
N ASP A 153 -19.89 -8.07 -2.68
CA ASP A 153 -20.76 -7.74 -3.82
C ASP A 153 -20.79 -8.85 -4.89
N ALA A 154 -20.03 -9.94 -4.71
CA ALA A 154 -20.05 -11.05 -5.65
C ALA A 154 -21.38 -11.81 -5.57
N GLU A 155 -21.96 -12.14 -6.73
CA GLU A 155 -23.14 -13.01 -6.79
C GLU A 155 -22.77 -14.45 -6.36
N PRO A 156 -23.70 -15.21 -5.78
CA PRO A 156 -23.46 -16.60 -5.44
C PRO A 156 -23.02 -17.41 -6.68
N GLY A 157 -21.77 -17.82 -6.71
CA GLY A 157 -21.16 -18.53 -7.86
C GLY A 157 -20.16 -17.70 -8.66
N ASP A 158 -20.11 -16.39 -8.46
CA ASP A 158 -19.07 -15.51 -8.99
C ASP A 158 -17.89 -15.50 -8.00
N THR A 159 -17.04 -16.47 -8.10
CA THR A 159 -15.69 -16.32 -7.54
C THR A 159 -14.94 -15.40 -8.49
N PRO A 160 -14.39 -14.26 -8.06
CA PRO A 160 -13.49 -13.48 -8.88
C PRO A 160 -12.26 -14.35 -9.17
N ARG A 161 -12.34 -15.13 -10.23
CA ARG A 161 -11.16 -15.75 -10.81
C ARG A 161 -10.51 -14.70 -11.66
N SER A 162 -9.18 -14.58 -11.54
CA SER A 162 -8.32 -13.95 -12.51
C SER A 162 -8.92 -14.05 -13.90
N LYS A 163 -9.23 -12.90 -14.51
CA LYS A 163 -9.52 -12.89 -15.95
C LYS A 163 -8.28 -13.38 -16.67
N PRO A 164 -8.43 -14.26 -17.68
CA PRO A 164 -7.33 -14.74 -18.46
C PRO A 164 -6.59 -13.62 -19.19
#